data_93e024a64feaef2d5b9714799556a919
#
_entry.id   93e024a64feaef2d5b9714799556a919
#
_cell.length_a   1.000
_cell.length_b   1.000
_cell.length_c   1.000
_cell.angle_alpha   90.00
_cell.angle_beta   90.00
_cell.angle_gamma   90.00
#
_symmetry.space_group_name_H-M   'P 1'
#
loop_
_entity.id
_entity.type
_entity.pdbx_description
1 polymer ?
#
loop_
_entity_poly.entity_id
_entity_poly.type
_entity_poly.pdbx_seq_one_letter_code
_entity_poly.pdbx_strand_id
1 'polypeptide(L)'
;LIHEYIKWARYLYHHSLRRTECLKELQFPYAYREGQKELAVSVYRSIARGRNLYIQAPTGIGKTLSCVFPSLKAIGEGYGEKLFYLTAKTITRSVAEETFELLRERENLYFSTVTITAKEKLCILEKPDCNPVACPRAKGHFDRVNDAVYEIIQEEQGITRETILAYAEKYQVCPFELCLDISSWVDGIICDYNYVFDPNVRLKRYFAEGEERRNYIFLVDEAHN
;
A
#
# COMPACT_ATOMS: atom_id res chain seq x y z
N LEU A 1 -14.26 20.91 -14.19
CA LEU A 1 -13.55 20.95 -12.90
C LEU A 1 -14.45 20.47 -11.75
N ILE A 2 -15.63 21.10 -11.51
CA ILE A 2 -16.56 20.72 -10.43
C ILE A 2 -17.04 19.27 -10.59
N HIS A 3 -17.36 18.85 -11.81
CA HIS A 3 -17.83 17.50 -12.10
C HIS A 3 -16.78 16.43 -11.78
N GLU A 4 -15.54 16.68 -12.12
CA GLU A 4 -14.41 15.80 -11.76
C GLU A 4 -14.21 15.74 -10.24
N TYR A 5 -14.23 16.89 -9.56
CA TYR A 5 -14.14 16.92 -8.10
C TYR A 5 -15.24 16.07 -7.43
N ILE A 6 -16.49 16.19 -7.88
CA ILE A 6 -17.61 15.40 -7.36
C ILE A 6 -17.40 13.90 -7.60
N LYS A 7 -16.88 13.51 -8.77
CA LYS A 7 -16.56 12.13 -9.13
C LYS A 7 -15.58 11.51 -8.12
N TRP A 8 -14.46 12.21 -7.85
CA TRP A 8 -13.45 11.77 -6.90
C TRP A 8 -13.96 11.75 -5.45
N ALA A 9 -14.69 12.75 -5.03
CA ALA A 9 -15.27 12.84 -3.69
C ALA A 9 -16.27 11.69 -3.43
N ARG A 10 -17.12 11.36 -4.40
CA ARG A 10 -18.04 10.21 -4.32
C ARG A 10 -17.27 8.88 -4.19
N TYR A 11 -16.24 8.70 -5.01
CA TYR A 11 -15.41 7.51 -4.91
C TYR A 11 -14.84 7.36 -3.49
N LEU A 12 -14.16 8.37 -2.96
CA LEU A 12 -13.58 8.36 -1.62
C LEU A 12 -14.60 8.05 -0.53
N TYR A 13 -15.77 8.66 -0.61
CA TYR A 13 -16.85 8.43 0.36
C TYR A 13 -17.30 6.96 0.36
N HIS A 14 -17.65 6.43 -0.80
CA HIS A 14 -18.12 5.04 -0.91
C HIS A 14 -17.01 4.03 -0.58
N HIS A 15 -15.79 4.28 -1.04
CA HIS A 15 -14.64 3.45 -0.72
C HIS A 15 -14.40 3.39 0.80
N SER A 16 -14.40 4.54 1.47
CA SER A 16 -14.18 4.62 2.92
C SER A 16 -15.25 3.84 3.72
N LEU A 17 -16.51 3.98 3.36
CA LEU A 17 -17.62 3.25 4.00
C LEU A 17 -17.45 1.74 3.82
N ARG A 18 -17.34 1.29 2.57
CA ARG A 18 -17.21 -0.14 2.23
C ARG A 18 -15.98 -0.77 2.88
N ARG A 19 -14.84 -0.07 2.84
CA ARG A 19 -13.61 -0.51 3.51
C ARG A 19 -13.84 -0.70 5.01
N THR A 20 -14.40 0.31 5.68
CA THR A 20 -14.61 0.28 7.13
C THR A 20 -15.53 -0.85 7.55
N GLU A 21 -16.62 -1.08 6.85
CA GLU A 21 -17.54 -2.20 7.08
C GLU A 21 -16.83 -3.54 6.89
N CYS A 22 -16.16 -3.71 5.75
CA CYS A 22 -15.40 -4.92 5.45
C CYS A 22 -14.35 -5.23 6.53
N LEU A 23 -13.55 -4.24 6.94
CA LEU A 23 -12.50 -4.44 7.93
C LEU A 23 -13.04 -4.80 9.32
N LYS A 24 -14.20 -4.28 9.71
CA LYS A 24 -14.87 -4.64 10.96
C LYS A 24 -15.36 -6.09 10.96
N GLU A 25 -15.82 -6.59 9.83
CA GLU A 25 -16.34 -7.96 9.70
C GLU A 25 -15.25 -8.98 9.38
N LEU A 26 -14.08 -8.55 8.92
CA LEU A 26 -12.97 -9.41 8.51
C LEU A 26 -12.65 -10.48 9.56
N GLN A 27 -12.56 -11.75 9.13
CA GLN A 27 -12.17 -12.86 9.97
C GLN A 27 -10.74 -13.32 9.69
N PHE A 28 -10.14 -14.04 10.62
CA PHE A 28 -8.87 -14.69 10.38
C PHE A 28 -9.10 -15.92 9.49
N PRO A 29 -8.42 -16.08 8.34
CA PRO A 29 -8.80 -17.03 7.28
C PRO A 29 -8.56 -18.50 7.62
N TYR A 30 -7.99 -18.81 8.78
CA TYR A 30 -7.63 -20.15 9.23
C TYR A 30 -7.89 -20.35 10.72
N ALA A 31 -7.82 -21.59 11.18
CA ALA A 31 -7.64 -21.87 12.59
C ALA A 31 -6.26 -21.32 13.04
N TYR A 32 -6.22 -20.64 14.16
CA TYR A 32 -4.97 -20.14 14.71
C TYR A 32 -4.02 -21.28 15.07
N ARG A 33 -2.77 -21.17 14.66
CA ARG A 33 -1.69 -22.01 15.15
C ARG A 33 -1.25 -21.53 16.53
N GLU A 34 -0.50 -22.36 17.24
CA GLU A 34 0.10 -22.00 18.53
C GLU A 34 0.91 -20.67 18.41
N GLY A 35 0.68 -19.75 19.33
CA GLY A 35 1.30 -18.43 19.37
C GLY A 35 0.74 -17.38 18.38
N GLN A 36 -0.01 -17.78 17.35
CA GLN A 36 -0.55 -16.81 16.35
C GLN A 36 -1.59 -15.87 16.95
N LYS A 37 -2.49 -16.41 17.79
CA LYS A 37 -3.55 -15.60 18.40
C LYS A 37 -2.98 -14.56 19.36
N GLU A 38 -2.03 -14.96 20.18
CA GLU A 38 -1.34 -14.09 21.13
C GLU A 38 -0.59 -12.97 20.39
N LEU A 39 0.07 -13.32 19.29
CA LEU A 39 0.74 -12.37 18.42
C LEU A 39 -0.25 -11.36 17.82
N ALA A 40 -1.33 -11.82 17.21
CA ALA A 40 -2.35 -10.96 16.62
C ALA A 40 -3.00 -10.02 17.64
N VAL A 41 -3.29 -10.51 18.84
CA VAL A 41 -3.82 -9.69 19.95
C VAL A 41 -2.79 -8.64 20.39
N SER A 42 -1.51 -9.00 20.45
CA SER A 42 -0.45 -8.07 20.85
C SER A 42 -0.27 -6.95 19.83
N VAL A 43 -0.30 -7.27 18.54
CA VAL A 43 -0.25 -6.29 17.43
C VAL A 43 -1.45 -5.34 17.52
N TYR A 44 -2.67 -5.87 17.59
CA TYR A 44 -3.87 -5.04 17.68
C TYR A 44 -3.82 -4.09 18.90
N ARG A 45 -3.48 -4.62 20.08
CA ARG A 45 -3.40 -3.80 21.31
C ARG A 45 -2.33 -2.72 21.24
N SER A 46 -1.20 -2.99 20.59
CA SER A 46 -0.12 -2.01 20.40
C SER A 46 -0.56 -0.88 19.51
N ILE A 47 -1.22 -1.18 18.41
CA ILE A 47 -1.78 -0.17 17.49
C ILE A 47 -2.85 0.67 18.19
N ALA A 48 -3.82 0.03 18.85
CA ALA A 48 -4.89 0.72 19.56
C ALA A 48 -4.39 1.64 20.70
N ARG A 49 -3.20 1.36 21.24
CA ARG A 49 -2.56 2.17 22.29
C ARG A 49 -1.51 3.15 21.76
N GLY A 50 -1.28 3.20 20.46
CA GLY A 50 -0.23 4.04 19.83
C GLY A 50 1.18 3.68 20.31
N ARG A 51 1.49 2.38 20.52
CA ARG A 51 2.78 1.90 21.05
C ARG A 51 3.54 1.11 20.01
N ASN A 52 4.87 1.18 20.08
CA ASN A 52 5.75 0.31 19.32
C ASN A 52 5.74 -1.11 19.90
N LEU A 53 5.78 -2.10 19.02
CA LEU A 53 5.87 -3.52 19.36
C LEU A 53 7.05 -4.14 18.60
N TYR A 54 7.93 -4.79 19.31
CA TYR A 54 9.03 -5.59 18.76
C TYR A 54 8.70 -7.06 18.94
N ILE A 55 8.76 -7.81 17.84
CA ILE A 55 8.34 -9.21 17.80
C ILE A 55 9.51 -10.05 17.31
N GLN A 56 9.85 -11.05 18.09
CA GLN A 56 10.72 -12.13 17.65
C GLN A 56 9.91 -13.43 17.63
N ALA A 57 9.72 -14.00 16.46
CA ALA A 57 8.95 -15.22 16.28
C ALA A 57 9.64 -16.15 15.27
N PRO A 58 9.57 -17.49 15.47
CA PRO A 58 10.19 -18.45 14.57
C PRO A 58 9.61 -18.35 13.15
N THR A 59 10.39 -18.84 12.18
CA THR A 59 9.94 -18.99 10.80
C THR A 59 8.78 -19.99 10.73
N GLY A 60 7.87 -19.79 9.78
CA GLY A 60 6.73 -20.71 9.57
C GLY A 60 5.50 -20.49 10.46
N ILE A 61 5.55 -19.64 11.47
CA ILE A 61 4.39 -19.32 12.32
C ILE A 61 3.31 -18.48 11.59
N GLY A 62 3.60 -17.99 10.39
CA GLY A 62 2.68 -17.09 9.66
C GLY A 62 2.70 -15.66 10.18
N LYS A 63 3.88 -15.13 10.50
CA LYS A 63 4.08 -13.76 11.03
C LYS A 63 3.37 -12.69 10.22
N THR A 64 3.51 -12.72 8.89
CA THR A 64 2.94 -11.70 8.00
C THR A 64 1.43 -11.58 8.18
N LEU A 65 0.71 -12.71 8.07
CA LEU A 65 -0.74 -12.72 8.27
C LEU A 65 -1.14 -12.32 9.70
N SER A 66 -0.38 -12.78 10.70
CA SER A 66 -0.62 -12.48 12.13
C SER A 66 -0.34 -11.01 12.50
N CYS A 67 0.36 -10.28 11.65
CA CYS A 67 0.56 -8.83 11.77
C CYS A 67 -0.39 -8.02 10.88
N VAL A 68 -0.60 -8.45 9.63
CA VAL A 68 -1.48 -7.76 8.68
C VAL A 68 -2.94 -7.79 9.15
N PHE A 69 -3.48 -8.96 9.49
CA PHE A 69 -4.88 -9.11 9.90
C PHE A 69 -5.28 -8.19 11.06
N PRO A 70 -4.58 -8.18 12.22
CA PRO A 70 -4.95 -7.29 13.32
C PRO A 70 -4.74 -5.81 13.00
N SER A 71 -3.81 -5.47 12.10
CA SER A 71 -3.63 -4.09 11.61
C SER A 71 -4.82 -3.63 10.78
N LEU A 72 -5.36 -4.50 9.92
CA LEU A 72 -6.58 -4.22 9.17
C LEU A 72 -7.79 -4.05 10.10
N LYS A 73 -7.94 -4.90 11.13
CA LYS A 73 -8.98 -4.75 12.16
C LYS A 73 -8.84 -3.41 12.88
N ALA A 74 -7.64 -3.01 13.25
CA ALA A 74 -7.36 -1.74 13.91
C ALA A 74 -7.73 -0.54 13.03
N ILE A 75 -7.48 -0.59 11.71
CA ILE A 75 -7.91 0.43 10.75
C ILE A 75 -9.45 0.48 10.69
N GLY A 76 -10.12 -0.66 10.64
CA GLY A 76 -11.59 -0.74 10.65
C GLY A 76 -12.22 -0.11 11.89
N GLU A 77 -11.54 -0.15 13.03
CA GLU A 77 -11.94 0.47 14.30
C GLU A 77 -11.47 1.93 14.45
N GLY A 78 -10.79 2.50 13.43
CA GLY A 78 -10.38 3.90 13.42
C GLY A 78 -9.04 4.19 14.11
N TYR A 79 -8.24 3.17 14.44
CA TYR A 79 -6.92 3.34 15.07
C TYR A 79 -5.80 3.61 14.07
N GLY A 80 -6.09 3.67 12.77
CA GLY A 80 -5.14 4.00 11.73
C GLY A 80 -5.84 4.36 10.41
N GLU A 81 -5.15 5.10 9.56
CA GLU A 81 -5.68 5.57 8.27
C GLU A 81 -5.12 4.79 7.09
N LYS A 82 -3.84 4.44 7.15
CA LYS A 82 -3.08 3.79 6.08
C LYS A 82 -2.05 2.84 6.65
N LEU A 83 -1.83 1.72 5.95
CA LEU A 83 -0.83 0.72 6.31
C LEU A 83 0.41 0.85 5.42
N PHE A 84 1.59 0.88 6.03
CA PHE A 84 2.88 0.73 5.36
C PHE A 84 3.51 -0.60 5.75
N TYR A 85 3.66 -1.50 4.77
CA TYR A 85 4.41 -2.74 4.95
C TYR A 85 5.81 -2.56 4.36
N LEU A 86 6.81 -2.56 5.23
CA LEU A 86 8.19 -2.24 4.90
C LEU A 86 9.05 -3.50 4.88
N THR A 87 9.82 -3.67 3.80
CA THR A 87 10.69 -4.83 3.61
C THR A 87 11.92 -4.47 2.78
N ALA A 88 13.08 -5.11 3.07
CA ALA A 88 14.30 -4.92 2.29
C ALA A 88 14.42 -5.88 1.09
N LYS A 89 13.66 -6.97 1.06
CA LYS A 89 13.85 -8.08 0.12
C LYS A 89 12.65 -8.25 -0.81
N THR A 90 12.92 -8.57 -2.08
CA THR A 90 11.88 -8.87 -3.07
C THR A 90 11.00 -10.06 -2.63
N ILE A 91 11.59 -11.11 -2.05
CA ILE A 91 10.85 -12.30 -1.59
C ILE A 91 9.85 -11.94 -0.49
N THR A 92 10.24 -11.16 0.50
CA THR A 92 9.33 -10.76 1.58
C THR A 92 8.24 -9.79 1.10
N ARG A 93 8.50 -9.07 0.01
CA ARG A 93 7.50 -8.25 -0.70
C ARG A 93 6.41 -9.11 -1.32
N SER A 94 6.79 -10.18 -2.05
CA SER A 94 5.83 -11.12 -2.62
C SER A 94 4.98 -11.80 -1.54
N VAL A 95 5.56 -12.15 -0.39
CA VAL A 95 4.81 -12.71 0.74
C VAL A 95 3.76 -11.73 1.28
N ALA A 96 4.06 -10.43 1.31
CA ALA A 96 3.07 -9.43 1.69
C ALA A 96 1.94 -9.34 0.66
N GLU A 97 2.25 -9.27 -0.64
CA GLU A 97 1.26 -9.27 -1.73
C GLU A 97 0.36 -10.50 -1.66
N GLU A 98 0.95 -11.69 -1.55
CA GLU A 98 0.23 -12.96 -1.41
C GLU A 98 -0.67 -12.99 -0.16
N THR A 99 -0.24 -12.37 0.95
CA THR A 99 -1.05 -12.30 2.17
C THR A 99 -2.30 -11.45 1.96
N PHE A 100 -2.20 -10.31 1.29
CA PHE A 100 -3.38 -9.50 0.96
C PHE A 100 -4.28 -10.22 -0.04
N GLU A 101 -3.72 -10.90 -1.05
CA GLU A 101 -4.51 -11.66 -2.02
C GLU A 101 -5.24 -12.82 -1.36
N LEU A 102 -4.59 -13.57 -0.48
CA LEU A 102 -5.22 -14.61 0.33
C LEU A 102 -6.44 -14.08 1.11
N LEU A 103 -6.32 -12.90 1.71
CA LEU A 103 -7.44 -12.28 2.44
C LEU A 103 -8.56 -11.83 1.50
N ARG A 104 -8.24 -11.37 0.27
CA ARG A 104 -9.24 -11.04 -0.75
C ARG A 104 -10.01 -12.29 -1.20
N GLU A 105 -9.31 -13.36 -1.49
CA GLU A 105 -9.90 -14.62 -1.96
C GLU A 105 -10.75 -15.31 -0.88
N ARG A 106 -10.29 -15.33 0.36
CA ARG A 106 -10.95 -16.11 1.42
C ARG A 106 -11.96 -15.35 2.24
N GLU A 107 -11.71 -14.06 2.45
CA GLU A 107 -12.47 -13.22 3.37
C GLU A 107 -13.13 -12.03 2.68
N ASN A 108 -13.08 -11.97 1.33
CA ASN A 108 -13.61 -10.88 0.53
C ASN A 108 -13.07 -9.50 0.98
N LEU A 109 -11.79 -9.45 1.34
CA LEU A 109 -11.16 -8.22 1.82
C LEU A 109 -11.32 -7.09 0.81
N TYR A 110 -11.90 -5.99 1.23
CA TYR A 110 -11.95 -4.73 0.50
C TYR A 110 -10.94 -3.75 1.09
N PHE A 111 -9.72 -3.80 0.59
CA PHE A 111 -8.57 -2.99 1.03
C PHE A 111 -7.55 -2.93 -0.11
N SER A 112 -7.39 -1.74 -0.68
CA SER A 112 -6.51 -1.55 -1.83
C SER A 112 -5.05 -1.39 -1.40
N THR A 113 -4.15 -2.02 -2.14
CA THR A 113 -2.70 -1.96 -1.87
C THR A 113 -1.91 -1.68 -3.13
N VAL A 114 -0.81 -0.94 -3.02
CA VAL A 114 0.18 -0.76 -4.09
C VAL A 114 1.56 -1.18 -3.63
N THR A 115 2.28 -1.87 -4.50
CA THR A 115 3.70 -2.19 -4.30
C THR A 115 4.57 -1.18 -5.01
N ILE A 116 5.30 -0.35 -4.25
CA ILE A 116 6.23 0.62 -4.82
C ILE A 116 7.47 -0.10 -5.33
N THR A 117 7.72 0.07 -6.63
CA THR A 117 8.87 -0.48 -7.33
C THR A 117 9.84 0.64 -7.69
N ALA A 118 11.14 0.36 -7.58
CA ALA A 118 12.19 1.33 -7.86
C ALA A 118 12.11 1.85 -9.30
N LYS A 119 12.45 3.13 -9.48
CA LYS A 119 12.36 3.84 -10.76
C LYS A 119 13.08 3.13 -11.89
N GLU A 120 14.27 2.60 -11.60
CA GLU A 120 15.10 1.89 -12.59
C GLU A 120 14.44 0.61 -13.11
N LYS A 121 13.55 0.00 -12.32
CA LYS A 121 12.81 -1.23 -12.69
C LYS A 121 11.50 -0.94 -13.44
N LEU A 122 11.04 0.29 -13.41
CA LEU A 122 9.80 0.73 -14.06
C LEU A 122 10.06 1.61 -15.29
N CYS A 123 11.22 2.28 -15.33
CA CYS A 123 11.54 3.21 -16.42
C CYS A 123 11.60 2.50 -17.77
N ILE A 124 10.97 3.11 -18.80
CA ILE A 124 11.01 2.61 -20.18
C ILE A 124 12.32 2.93 -20.89
N LEU A 125 13.16 3.81 -20.32
CA LEU A 125 14.48 4.16 -20.83
C LEU A 125 15.54 3.36 -20.07
N GLU A 126 16.61 2.98 -20.74
CA GLU A 126 17.77 2.31 -20.09
C GLU A 126 18.37 3.16 -18.97
N LYS A 127 18.42 4.47 -19.19
CA LYS A 127 18.80 5.46 -18.17
C LYS A 127 17.65 6.45 -18.01
N PRO A 128 17.12 6.62 -16.79
CA PRO A 128 16.05 7.59 -16.54
C PRO A 128 16.47 9.01 -16.92
N ASP A 129 15.76 9.59 -17.88
CA ASP A 129 15.89 11.00 -18.27
C ASP A 129 14.47 11.61 -18.33
N CYS A 130 14.05 12.20 -17.20
CA CYS A 130 12.66 12.55 -16.94
C CYS A 130 12.29 13.95 -17.44
N ASN A 131 12.54 14.21 -18.73
CA ASN A 131 12.10 15.43 -19.37
C ASN A 131 11.26 15.13 -20.63
N PRO A 132 10.39 16.07 -21.08
CA PRO A 132 9.46 15.84 -22.19
C PRO A 132 10.15 15.69 -23.56
N VAL A 133 11.43 16.01 -23.70
CA VAL A 133 12.19 15.85 -24.92
C VAL A 133 12.77 14.44 -25.04
N ALA A 134 13.34 13.94 -23.95
CA ALA A 134 14.00 12.62 -23.93
C ALA A 134 13.01 11.47 -23.64
N CYS A 135 11.97 11.70 -22.84
CA CYS A 135 11.04 10.66 -22.43
C CYS A 135 9.63 10.89 -23.02
N PRO A 136 9.13 9.99 -23.89
CA PRO A 136 7.80 10.12 -24.47
C PRO A 136 6.69 10.00 -23.40
N ARG A 137 6.95 9.31 -22.29
CA ARG A 137 6.00 9.16 -21.18
C ARG A 137 5.94 10.39 -20.27
N ALA A 138 7.00 11.22 -20.22
CA ALA A 138 6.99 12.48 -19.52
C ALA A 138 6.17 13.54 -20.25
N LYS A 139 6.18 13.48 -21.61
CA LYS A 139 5.40 14.40 -22.43
C LYS A 139 3.91 14.13 -22.30
N GLY A 140 3.16 15.10 -21.76
CA GLY A 140 1.71 15.00 -21.57
C GLY A 140 1.29 14.02 -20.47
N HIS A 141 2.19 13.67 -19.56
CA HIS A 141 1.88 12.80 -18.43
C HIS A 141 0.70 13.33 -17.59
N PHE A 142 0.76 14.59 -17.21
CA PHE A 142 -0.26 15.22 -16.36
C PHE A 142 -1.64 15.36 -17.03
N ASP A 143 -1.71 15.29 -18.36
CA ASP A 143 -2.97 15.32 -19.09
C ASP A 143 -3.72 13.99 -19.04
N ARG A 144 -3.01 12.88 -18.76
CA ARG A 144 -3.55 11.52 -18.85
C ARG A 144 -3.53 10.73 -17.55
N VAL A 145 -2.66 11.13 -16.59
CA VAL A 145 -2.45 10.34 -15.36
C VAL A 145 -3.70 10.24 -14.50
N ASN A 146 -4.53 11.28 -14.45
CA ASN A 146 -5.75 11.26 -13.64
C ASN A 146 -6.75 10.19 -14.10
N ASP A 147 -6.89 9.98 -15.40
CA ASP A 147 -7.76 8.94 -15.94
C ASP A 147 -7.21 7.55 -15.64
N ALA A 148 -5.89 7.36 -15.75
CA ALA A 148 -5.24 6.12 -15.38
C ALA A 148 -5.42 5.81 -13.89
N VAL A 149 -5.16 6.78 -13.01
CA VAL A 149 -5.35 6.62 -11.56
C VAL A 149 -6.80 6.28 -11.26
N TYR A 150 -7.75 7.00 -11.84
CA TYR A 150 -9.17 6.78 -11.57
C TYR A 150 -9.65 5.39 -11.98
N GLU A 151 -9.22 4.88 -13.13
CA GLU A 151 -9.56 3.53 -13.57
C GLU A 151 -8.93 2.48 -12.63
N ILE A 152 -7.64 2.59 -12.33
CA ILE A 152 -6.93 1.64 -11.46
C ILE A 152 -7.62 1.50 -10.10
N ILE A 153 -7.93 2.61 -9.43
CA ILE A 153 -8.50 2.54 -8.08
C ILE A 153 -9.93 1.96 -8.05
N GLN A 154 -10.61 1.92 -9.18
CA GLN A 154 -11.94 1.30 -9.29
C GLN A 154 -11.87 -0.19 -9.61
N GLU A 155 -10.93 -0.58 -10.46
CA GLU A 155 -10.86 -1.93 -11.01
C GLU A 155 -9.94 -2.85 -10.19
N GLU A 156 -8.91 -2.27 -9.53
CA GLU A 156 -7.84 -3.04 -8.92
C GLU A 156 -7.80 -2.86 -7.39
N GLN A 157 -7.62 -3.97 -6.69
CA GLN A 157 -7.40 -3.96 -5.23
C GLN A 157 -5.94 -4.28 -4.88
N GLY A 158 -5.27 -5.12 -5.64
CA GLY A 158 -3.86 -5.48 -5.50
C GLY A 158 -3.03 -4.92 -6.65
N ILE A 159 -2.43 -3.74 -6.48
CA ILE A 159 -1.74 -3.04 -7.55
C ILE A 159 -0.25 -3.39 -7.49
N THR A 160 0.14 -4.37 -8.30
CA THR A 160 1.51 -4.85 -8.42
C THR A 160 2.29 -4.06 -9.49
N ARG A 161 3.57 -4.44 -9.65
CA ARG A 161 4.41 -3.91 -10.72
C ARG A 161 3.80 -4.15 -12.11
N GLU A 162 3.26 -5.33 -12.33
CA GLU A 162 2.66 -5.77 -13.59
C GLU A 162 1.41 -4.94 -13.90
N THR A 163 0.56 -4.70 -12.91
CA THR A 163 -0.60 -3.81 -13.02
C THR A 163 -0.18 -2.40 -13.41
N ILE A 164 0.79 -1.82 -12.72
CA ILE A 164 1.32 -0.48 -13.03
C ILE A 164 1.83 -0.40 -14.47
N LEU A 165 2.60 -1.38 -14.92
CA LEU A 165 3.15 -1.40 -16.29
C LEU A 165 2.03 -1.49 -17.35
N ALA A 166 1.02 -2.32 -17.14
CA ALA A 166 -0.11 -2.48 -18.05
C ALA A 166 -0.90 -1.17 -18.21
N TYR A 167 -1.24 -0.52 -17.11
CA TYR A 167 -1.98 0.76 -17.16
C TYR A 167 -1.10 1.92 -17.65
N ALA A 168 0.19 1.93 -17.31
CA ALA A 168 1.12 2.92 -17.84
C ALA A 168 1.27 2.82 -19.36
N GLU A 169 1.25 1.59 -19.91
CA GLU A 169 1.21 1.35 -21.36
C GLU A 169 -0.11 1.81 -21.96
N LYS A 170 -1.24 1.42 -21.40
CA LYS A 170 -2.59 1.79 -21.85
C LYS A 170 -2.76 3.30 -21.97
N TYR A 171 -2.35 4.04 -20.92
CA TYR A 171 -2.52 5.50 -20.83
C TYR A 171 -1.31 6.30 -21.30
N GLN A 172 -0.22 5.65 -21.74
CA GLN A 172 1.01 6.29 -22.19
C GLN A 172 1.60 7.27 -21.15
N VAL A 173 1.56 6.89 -19.86
CA VAL A 173 2.09 7.67 -18.73
C VAL A 173 3.37 7.06 -18.16
N CYS A 174 4.10 7.83 -17.35
CA CYS A 174 5.28 7.32 -16.66
C CYS A 174 4.87 6.28 -15.58
N PRO A 175 5.33 5.02 -15.67
CA PRO A 175 4.92 4.00 -14.71
C PRO A 175 5.40 4.28 -13.28
N PHE A 176 6.55 4.91 -13.10
CA PHE A 176 7.04 5.26 -11.77
C PHE A 176 6.19 6.35 -11.12
N GLU A 177 5.91 7.45 -11.83
CA GLU A 177 5.05 8.53 -11.30
C GLU A 177 3.62 8.03 -11.08
N LEU A 178 3.07 7.19 -11.99
CA LEU A 178 1.77 6.55 -11.80
C LEU A 178 1.72 5.73 -10.50
N CYS A 179 2.77 4.93 -10.24
CA CYS A 179 2.86 4.15 -9.00
C CYS A 179 2.85 5.05 -7.75
N LEU A 180 3.58 6.16 -7.79
CA LEU A 180 3.59 7.13 -6.70
C LEU A 180 2.24 7.83 -6.54
N ASP A 181 1.56 8.20 -7.63
CA ASP A 181 0.26 8.85 -7.56
C ASP A 181 -0.81 7.92 -7.01
N ILE A 182 -0.82 6.67 -7.45
CA ILE A 182 -1.71 5.62 -6.90
C ILE A 182 -1.52 5.46 -5.40
N SER A 183 -0.29 5.58 -4.88
CA SER A 183 -0.03 5.43 -3.45
C SER A 183 -0.88 6.37 -2.59
N SER A 184 -1.26 7.53 -3.11
CA SER A 184 -2.10 8.51 -2.40
C SER A 184 -3.55 8.04 -2.23
N TRP A 185 -4.03 7.16 -3.11
CA TRP A 185 -5.44 6.75 -3.20
C TRP A 185 -5.74 5.38 -2.58
N VAL A 186 -4.71 4.55 -2.37
CA VAL A 186 -4.85 3.21 -1.79
C VAL A 186 -4.76 3.22 -0.28
N ASP A 187 -5.20 2.14 0.35
CA ASP A 187 -5.25 1.96 1.80
C ASP A 187 -3.93 1.44 2.38
N GLY A 188 -3.16 0.71 1.57
CA GLY A 188 -1.89 0.13 1.98
C GLY A 188 -0.78 0.31 0.96
N ILE A 189 0.44 0.46 1.45
CA ILE A 189 1.66 0.61 0.64
C ILE A 189 2.65 -0.47 1.06
N ILE A 190 3.10 -1.27 0.11
CA ILE A 190 4.18 -2.23 0.28
C ILE A 190 5.41 -1.63 -0.37
N CYS A 191 6.49 -1.41 0.39
CA CYS A 191 7.68 -0.76 -0.15
C CYS A 191 8.97 -1.15 0.59
N ASP A 192 10.11 -0.74 0.02
CA ASP A 192 11.39 -0.81 0.67
C ASP A 192 11.48 0.21 1.83
N TYR A 193 12.29 -0.10 2.85
CA TYR A 193 12.56 0.79 4.00
C TYR A 193 12.99 2.19 3.58
N ASN A 194 13.75 2.31 2.48
CA ASN A 194 14.28 3.57 1.99
C ASN A 194 13.16 4.59 1.69
N TYR A 195 12.00 4.11 1.28
CA TYR A 195 10.85 4.98 1.00
C TYR A 195 10.26 5.65 2.24
N VAL A 196 10.65 5.20 3.44
CA VAL A 196 10.24 5.80 4.72
C VAL A 196 11.41 6.45 5.44
N PHE A 197 12.57 5.77 5.50
CA PHE A 197 13.66 6.15 6.41
C PHE A 197 14.82 6.90 5.73
N ASP A 198 15.05 6.75 4.42
CA ASP A 198 16.13 7.46 3.73
C ASP A 198 15.69 8.90 3.39
N PRO A 199 16.37 9.93 3.90
CA PRO A 199 16.02 11.34 3.63
C PRO A 199 16.00 11.72 2.15
N ASN A 200 16.78 11.03 1.31
CA ASN A 200 16.89 11.32 -0.11
C ASN A 200 15.78 10.64 -0.96
N VAL A 201 15.31 9.48 -0.50
CA VAL A 201 14.39 8.61 -1.25
C VAL A 201 12.99 8.60 -0.66
N ARG A 202 12.85 8.97 0.61
CA ARG A 202 11.56 8.92 1.34
C ARG A 202 10.42 9.59 0.58
N LEU A 203 9.25 9.04 0.71
CA LEU A 203 8.02 9.55 0.10
C LEU A 203 7.63 10.89 0.73
N LYS A 204 8.11 11.99 0.15
CA LYS A 204 7.89 13.35 0.67
C LYS A 204 6.41 13.69 0.83
N ARG A 205 5.53 13.11 -0.01
CA ARG A 205 4.07 13.28 0.10
C ARG A 205 3.46 12.77 1.42
N TYR A 206 4.21 11.97 2.18
CA TYR A 206 3.78 11.43 3.49
C TYR A 206 4.66 11.91 4.64
N PHE A 207 5.91 12.24 4.37
CA PHE A 207 6.94 12.44 5.40
C PHE A 207 7.71 13.76 5.25
N ALA A 208 7.16 14.74 4.53
CA ALA A 208 7.77 16.08 4.47
C ALA A 208 7.65 16.79 5.83
N GLU A 209 8.59 17.69 6.09
CA GLU A 209 8.54 18.55 7.27
C GLU A 209 7.34 19.50 7.17
N GLY A 210 6.56 19.59 8.26
CA GLY A 210 5.36 20.43 8.32
C GLY A 210 4.06 19.73 7.91
N GLU A 211 4.11 18.47 7.45
CA GLU A 211 2.91 17.69 7.22
C GLU A 211 2.19 17.37 8.55
N GLU A 212 0.86 17.38 8.52
CA GLU A 212 0.05 16.97 9.67
C GLU A 212 0.37 15.53 10.06
N ARG A 213 0.51 15.29 11.37
CA ARG A 213 0.67 13.93 11.90
C ARG A 213 -0.56 13.12 11.58
N ARG A 214 -0.40 12.13 10.71
CA ARG A 214 -1.45 11.17 10.37
C ARG A 214 -1.22 9.83 11.10
N ASN A 215 -2.29 9.12 11.37
CA ASN A 215 -2.23 7.83 12.04
C ASN A 215 -1.89 6.72 11.05
N TYR A 216 -0.61 6.63 10.67
CA TYR A 216 -0.12 5.54 9.82
C TYR A 216 0.34 4.36 10.68
N ILE A 217 0.04 3.14 10.21
CA ILE A 217 0.52 1.91 10.82
C ILE A 217 1.71 1.42 9.99
N PHE A 218 2.82 1.14 10.67
CA PHE A 218 4.04 0.61 10.05
C PHE A 218 4.27 -0.83 10.50
N LEU A 219 4.29 -1.76 9.55
CA LEU A 219 4.77 -3.12 9.74
C LEU A 219 6.16 -3.21 9.13
N VAL A 220 7.17 -3.39 9.97
CA VAL A 220 8.57 -3.44 9.56
C VAL A 220 9.02 -4.90 9.63
N ASP A 221 9.11 -5.55 8.48
CA ASP A 221 9.52 -6.95 8.39
C ASP A 221 11.05 -7.06 8.39
N GLU A 222 11.59 -8.09 9.07
CA GLU A 222 13.05 -8.32 9.16
C GLU A 222 13.82 -7.08 9.69
N ALA A 223 13.28 -6.41 10.72
CA ALA A 223 13.80 -5.15 11.26
C ALA A 223 15.25 -5.22 11.82
N HIS A 224 15.88 -6.40 11.79
CA HIS A 224 17.26 -6.62 12.20
C HIS A 224 18.27 -6.41 11.06
N ASN A 225 17.83 -6.19 9.82
CA ASN A 225 18.69 -5.97 8.66
C ASN A 225 19.21 -4.54 8.55
#